data_1bbe2afb2cb5674f6f5de6b99b781299
#
_entry.id   1bbe2afb2cb5674f6f5de6b99b781299
#
_cell.length_a   1.000
_cell.length_b   1.000
_cell.length_c   1.000
_cell.angle_alpha   90.00
_cell.angle_beta   90.00
_cell.angle_gamma   90.00
#
_symmetry.space_group_name_H-M   'P 1'
#
loop_
_entity.id
_entity.type
_entity.pdbx_description
1 polymer ?
#
loop_
_entity_poly.entity_id
_entity_poly.type
_entity_poly.pdbx_seq_one_letter_code
_entity_poly.pdbx_strand_id
1 'polypeptide(L)'
;MRFVPGLAMFADGPVDFDGDEQAYARPMKPVLDGLEQLGACIEYHGEEGRLPFTITPPQTVSQCAEPSVVSIDSSGSSQFISGLLLIGSRVPGGLELHHTGEKTPSLPHIRMTVADLQGSGVRANADEHARVWTVQPGAVQLPETVTVEPDLSNAAPFLGAALIAGGTVRVPHWPESTTQPGGLLPGYLEHMGAEISFPVIDGVRYCEVTGSSHINGLGDFDLTAAGEIAPSLAAILVFADKPTRMLGIGHLRGHETNRLEALVNEIT
;
A
#
# COMPACT_ATOMS: atom_id res chain seq x y z
N MET A 1 -3.38 11.23 1.64
CA MET A 1 -4.75 11.45 2.08
C MET A 1 -5.08 10.65 3.35
N ARG A 2 -4.99 9.32 3.40
CA ARG A 2 -5.43 8.49 4.56
C ARG A 2 -4.42 8.39 5.70
N PHE A 3 -3.18 8.83 5.54
CA PHE A 3 -2.12 8.76 6.56
C PHE A 3 -1.99 10.07 7.36
N VAL A 4 -2.14 11.21 6.70
CA VAL A 4 -1.94 12.54 7.30
C VAL A 4 -2.97 12.89 8.38
N PRO A 5 -4.28 12.52 8.28
CA PRO A 5 -5.27 12.82 9.30
C PRO A 5 -4.87 12.37 10.71
N GLY A 6 -4.17 11.23 10.83
CA GLY A 6 -3.66 10.77 12.13
C GLY A 6 -2.72 11.75 12.83
N LEU A 7 -1.99 12.59 12.08
CA LEU A 7 -1.09 13.59 12.67
C LEU A 7 -1.85 14.72 13.39
N ALA A 8 -3.09 14.99 12.98
CA ALA A 8 -3.93 16.01 13.63
C ALA A 8 -4.24 15.68 15.09
N MET A 9 -4.14 14.39 15.50
CA MET A 9 -4.27 13.98 16.91
C MET A 9 -3.28 14.67 17.86
N PHE A 10 -2.17 15.15 17.32
CA PHE A 10 -1.05 15.73 18.08
C PHE A 10 -0.84 17.22 17.76
N ALA A 11 -1.80 17.84 17.11
CA ALA A 11 -1.78 19.28 16.84
C ALA A 11 -2.19 20.12 18.06
N ASP A 12 -1.81 21.38 18.07
CA ASP A 12 -2.18 22.31 19.14
C ASP A 12 -3.62 22.84 19.05
N GLY A 13 -4.34 22.51 17.95
CA GLY A 13 -5.71 22.93 17.70
C GLY A 13 -6.34 22.24 16.51
N PRO A 14 -7.54 22.65 16.10
CA PRO A 14 -8.25 22.07 14.96
C PRO A 14 -7.43 22.16 13.67
N VAL A 15 -7.51 21.11 12.84
CA VAL A 15 -6.84 21.01 11.54
C VAL A 15 -7.88 20.71 10.47
N ASP A 16 -7.94 21.56 9.45
CA ASP A 16 -8.84 21.41 8.31
C ASP A 16 -8.20 20.55 7.24
N PHE A 17 -9.01 19.63 6.69
CA PHE A 17 -8.65 18.78 5.57
C PHE A 17 -9.59 19.05 4.41
N ASP A 18 -8.99 19.33 3.27
CA ASP A 18 -9.70 19.60 2.03
C ASP A 18 -8.96 18.97 0.84
N GLY A 19 -9.53 19.02 -0.35
CA GLY A 19 -8.95 18.45 -1.57
C GLY A 19 -9.71 18.85 -2.82
N ASP A 20 -9.40 18.20 -3.93
CA ASP A 20 -10.12 18.33 -5.18
C ASP A 20 -11.40 17.46 -5.20
N GLU A 21 -12.24 17.64 -6.24
CA GLU A 21 -13.50 16.90 -6.40
C GLU A 21 -13.29 15.37 -6.43
N GLN A 22 -12.17 14.88 -6.98
CA GLN A 22 -11.88 13.46 -7.02
C GLN A 22 -11.50 12.91 -5.64
N ALA A 23 -10.85 13.75 -4.82
CA ALA A 23 -10.53 13.41 -3.44
C ALA A 23 -11.81 13.25 -2.59
N TYR A 24 -12.84 14.05 -2.84
CA TYR A 24 -14.13 13.95 -2.13
C TYR A 24 -14.85 12.61 -2.38
N ALA A 25 -14.64 11.99 -3.52
CA ALA A 25 -15.23 10.69 -3.80
C ALA A 25 -14.62 9.53 -2.97
N ARG A 26 -13.44 9.75 -2.37
CA ARG A 26 -12.70 8.67 -1.67
C ARG A 26 -13.15 8.49 -0.23
N PRO A 27 -13.52 7.26 0.18
CA PRO A 27 -13.95 7.00 1.55
C PRO A 27 -12.79 7.17 2.54
N MET A 28 -13.07 7.83 3.66
CA MET A 28 -12.15 8.08 4.76
C MET A 28 -12.70 7.57 6.10
N LYS A 29 -14.00 7.23 6.14
CA LYS A 29 -14.71 6.93 7.38
C LYS A 29 -13.97 5.97 8.32
N PRO A 30 -13.45 4.80 7.89
CA PRO A 30 -12.82 3.88 8.84
C PRO A 30 -11.62 4.44 9.58
N VAL A 31 -10.78 5.25 8.92
CA VAL A 31 -9.65 5.89 9.62
C VAL A 31 -10.13 7.00 10.55
N LEU A 32 -11.16 7.75 10.15
CA LEU A 32 -11.74 8.82 10.97
C LEU A 32 -12.43 8.24 12.20
N ASP A 33 -13.23 7.18 12.05
CA ASP A 33 -13.84 6.42 13.17
C ASP A 33 -12.78 5.91 14.16
N GLY A 34 -11.62 5.48 13.65
CA GLY A 34 -10.47 5.10 14.48
C GLY A 34 -9.89 6.28 15.27
N LEU A 35 -9.80 7.47 14.67
CA LEU A 35 -9.34 8.68 15.36
C LEU A 35 -10.36 9.16 16.41
N GLU A 36 -11.66 9.03 16.14
CA GLU A 36 -12.71 9.34 17.14
C GLU A 36 -12.62 8.40 18.35
N GLN A 37 -12.38 7.10 18.15
CA GLN A 37 -12.14 6.15 19.23
C GLN A 37 -10.90 6.50 20.06
N LEU A 38 -9.93 7.19 19.47
CA LEU A 38 -8.75 7.74 20.16
C LEU A 38 -9.02 9.12 20.80
N GLY A 39 -10.24 9.65 20.70
CA GLY A 39 -10.68 10.86 21.35
C GLY A 39 -10.67 12.13 20.50
N ALA A 40 -10.40 12.05 19.20
CA ALA A 40 -10.58 13.18 18.29
C ALA A 40 -12.06 13.54 18.14
N CYS A 41 -12.35 14.81 17.86
CA CYS A 41 -13.66 15.25 17.39
C CYS A 41 -13.56 15.59 15.91
N ILE A 42 -14.47 15.05 15.09
CA ILE A 42 -14.48 15.27 13.64
C ILE A 42 -15.74 16.00 13.24
N GLU A 43 -15.57 17.14 12.57
CA GLU A 43 -16.63 17.93 11.99
C GLU A 43 -16.60 17.80 10.47
N TYR A 44 -17.65 17.22 9.88
CA TYR A 44 -17.77 17.07 8.44
C TYR A 44 -18.40 18.31 7.82
N HIS A 45 -17.79 18.86 6.77
CA HIS A 45 -18.31 20.00 6.01
C HIS A 45 -19.01 19.59 4.70
N GLY A 46 -19.07 18.28 4.44
CA GLY A 46 -19.73 17.65 3.30
C GLY A 46 -20.35 16.31 3.67
N GLU A 47 -20.15 15.30 2.83
CA GLU A 47 -20.63 13.94 3.10
C GLU A 47 -19.83 13.29 4.25
N GLU A 48 -20.54 12.69 5.21
CA GLU A 48 -19.90 11.99 6.34
C GLU A 48 -18.90 10.95 5.87
N GLY A 49 -17.73 10.93 6.51
CA GLY A 49 -16.65 10.01 6.19
C GLY A 49 -15.88 10.35 4.92
N ARG A 50 -16.00 11.58 4.42
CA ARG A 50 -15.32 12.11 3.24
C ARG A 50 -14.78 13.52 3.50
N LEU A 51 -13.89 13.99 2.62
CA LEU A 51 -13.49 15.40 2.59
C LEU A 51 -14.67 16.30 2.15
N PRO A 52 -14.73 17.59 2.58
CA PRO A 52 -13.82 18.19 3.55
C PRO A 52 -14.29 17.96 5.00
N PHE A 53 -13.35 17.98 5.94
CA PHE A 53 -13.64 17.85 7.38
C PHE A 53 -12.58 18.54 8.23
N THR A 54 -12.92 18.86 9.48
CA THR A 54 -12.00 19.37 10.49
C THR A 54 -11.77 18.32 11.57
N ILE A 55 -10.53 18.09 11.96
CA ILE A 55 -10.16 17.23 13.11
C ILE A 55 -9.71 18.13 14.26
N THR A 56 -10.42 18.05 15.38
CA THR A 56 -10.00 18.66 16.64
C THR A 56 -9.34 17.58 17.51
N PRO A 57 -8.05 17.76 17.91
CA PRO A 57 -7.35 16.80 18.75
C PRO A 57 -8.01 16.68 20.13
N PRO A 58 -7.82 15.54 20.85
CA PRO A 58 -8.32 15.40 22.21
C PRO A 58 -7.67 16.43 23.13
N GLN A 59 -8.47 17.09 24.00
CA GLN A 59 -7.98 18.12 24.92
C GLN A 59 -7.01 17.60 25.98
N THR A 60 -7.12 16.33 26.33
CA THR A 60 -6.23 15.63 27.25
C THR A 60 -5.91 14.27 26.67
N VAL A 61 -4.67 14.06 26.31
CA VAL A 61 -4.18 12.73 25.99
C VAL A 61 -4.04 11.99 27.33
N SER A 62 -4.97 11.09 27.63
CA SER A 62 -4.95 10.32 28.87
C SER A 62 -3.61 9.58 28.97
N GLN A 63 -2.85 9.80 30.04
CA GLN A 63 -1.65 9.00 30.34
C GLN A 63 -2.10 7.61 30.81
N CYS A 64 -2.52 6.78 29.87
CA CYS A 64 -2.88 5.39 30.15
C CYS A 64 -1.64 4.50 29.96
N ALA A 65 -1.43 3.56 30.89
CA ALA A 65 -0.38 2.55 30.77
C ALA A 65 -0.80 1.39 29.83
N GLU A 66 -2.10 1.25 29.60
CA GLU A 66 -2.69 0.22 28.76
C GLU A 66 -2.83 0.74 27.30
N PRO A 67 -2.71 -0.14 26.29
CA PRO A 67 -2.93 0.23 24.90
C PRO A 67 -4.36 0.73 24.67
N SER A 68 -4.50 1.74 23.81
CA SER A 68 -5.81 2.14 23.29
C SER A 68 -6.29 1.08 22.30
N VAL A 69 -7.46 0.50 22.55
CA VAL A 69 -8.07 -0.50 21.66
C VAL A 69 -8.96 0.23 20.65
N VAL A 70 -8.69 0.02 19.37
CA VAL A 70 -9.43 0.60 18.25
C VAL A 70 -9.94 -0.52 17.35
N SER A 71 -11.20 -0.44 16.95
CA SER A 71 -11.85 -1.40 16.06
C SER A 71 -12.40 -0.73 14.82
N ILE A 72 -11.96 -1.15 13.64
CA ILE A 72 -12.44 -0.59 12.36
C ILE A 72 -12.73 -1.69 11.33
N ASP A 73 -13.65 -1.41 10.42
CA ASP A 73 -13.80 -2.19 9.18
C ASP A 73 -12.95 -1.59 8.07
N SER A 74 -11.84 -2.23 7.74
CA SER A 74 -10.92 -1.82 6.68
C SER A 74 -11.10 -2.61 5.38
N SER A 75 -12.22 -3.32 5.20
CA SER A 75 -12.48 -4.15 4.00
C SER A 75 -12.33 -3.38 2.68
N GLY A 76 -12.54 -2.07 2.70
CA GLY A 76 -12.40 -1.20 1.53
C GLY A 76 -10.95 -0.79 1.21
N SER A 77 -10.03 -0.80 2.18
CA SER A 77 -8.62 -0.45 1.96
C SER A 77 -7.74 -0.74 3.17
N SER A 78 -6.59 -1.37 2.92
CA SER A 78 -5.54 -1.57 3.94
C SER A 78 -4.92 -0.26 4.46
N GLN A 79 -5.06 0.83 3.72
CA GLN A 79 -4.55 2.15 4.12
C GLN A 79 -5.20 2.68 5.41
N PHE A 80 -6.40 2.23 5.76
CA PHE A 80 -7.04 2.61 7.02
C PHE A 80 -6.30 2.03 8.21
N ILE A 81 -5.87 0.77 8.12
CA ILE A 81 -5.02 0.12 9.13
C ILE A 81 -3.67 0.84 9.19
N SER A 82 -2.98 0.98 8.07
CA SER A 82 -1.67 1.62 8.00
C SER A 82 -1.68 3.04 8.57
N GLY A 83 -2.72 3.83 8.25
CA GLY A 83 -2.86 5.20 8.75
C GLY A 83 -2.92 5.30 10.27
N LEU A 84 -3.59 4.37 10.94
CA LEU A 84 -3.65 4.30 12.41
C LEU A 84 -2.36 3.72 13.01
N LEU A 85 -1.76 2.70 12.40
CA LEU A 85 -0.51 2.12 12.89
C LEU A 85 0.63 3.14 12.90
N LEU A 86 0.73 4.00 11.88
CA LEU A 86 1.79 5.01 11.76
C LEU A 86 1.81 6.01 12.93
N ILE A 87 0.67 6.25 13.58
CA ILE A 87 0.58 7.12 14.74
C ILE A 87 0.66 6.37 16.07
N GLY A 88 0.57 5.04 16.05
CA GLY A 88 0.40 4.20 17.22
C GLY A 88 1.49 4.38 18.29
N SER A 89 2.75 4.64 17.90
CA SER A 89 3.86 4.86 18.82
C SER A 89 3.75 6.17 19.62
N ARG A 90 2.94 7.12 19.14
CA ARG A 90 2.67 8.41 19.78
C ARG A 90 1.42 8.36 20.67
N VAL A 91 0.60 7.33 20.54
CA VAL A 91 -0.57 7.12 21.40
C VAL A 91 -0.09 6.68 22.77
N PRO A 92 -0.52 7.32 23.88
CA PRO A 92 -0.18 6.90 25.23
C PRO A 92 -0.63 5.46 25.49
N GLY A 93 0.26 4.64 26.08
CA GLY A 93 0.02 3.21 26.23
C GLY A 93 0.18 2.39 24.94
N GLY A 94 0.22 3.03 23.78
CA GLY A 94 0.28 2.38 22.47
C GLY A 94 -1.10 2.13 21.87
N LEU A 95 -1.11 1.39 20.77
CA LEU A 95 -2.32 1.07 20.01
C LEU A 95 -2.48 -0.43 19.84
N GLU A 96 -3.69 -0.93 20.06
CA GLU A 96 -4.14 -2.25 19.65
C GLU A 96 -5.29 -2.08 18.65
N LEU A 97 -5.05 -2.41 17.40
CA LEU A 97 -5.97 -2.20 16.29
C LEU A 97 -6.59 -3.52 15.83
N HIS A 98 -7.91 -3.60 15.87
CA HIS A 98 -8.71 -4.74 15.44
C HIS A 98 -9.40 -4.46 14.12
N HIS A 99 -9.26 -5.37 13.16
CA HIS A 99 -10.06 -5.33 11.94
C HIS A 99 -11.30 -6.21 12.08
N THR A 100 -12.48 -5.60 11.97
CA THR A 100 -13.78 -6.23 12.18
C THR A 100 -14.44 -6.73 10.89
N GLY A 101 -13.92 -6.32 9.72
CA GLY A 101 -14.47 -6.71 8.42
C GLY A 101 -14.19 -8.17 8.04
N GLU A 102 -14.93 -8.70 7.08
CA GLU A 102 -14.76 -10.09 6.63
C GLU A 102 -13.44 -10.34 5.88
N LYS A 103 -12.96 -9.35 5.14
CA LYS A 103 -11.76 -9.44 4.30
C LYS A 103 -10.76 -8.33 4.63
N THR A 104 -9.52 -8.69 4.84
CA THR A 104 -8.42 -7.73 4.97
C THR A 104 -7.75 -7.56 3.61
N PRO A 105 -7.99 -6.46 2.88
CA PRO A 105 -7.38 -6.27 1.59
C PRO A 105 -5.89 -5.94 1.75
N SER A 106 -5.08 -6.39 0.79
CA SER A 106 -3.67 -6.03 0.66
C SER A 106 -2.85 -6.16 1.96
N LEU A 107 -2.81 -7.35 2.56
CA LEU A 107 -1.90 -7.68 3.67
C LEU A 107 -0.45 -7.28 3.40
N PRO A 108 0.11 -7.39 2.17
CA PRO A 108 1.47 -6.94 1.89
C PRO A 108 1.72 -5.49 2.27
N HIS A 109 0.76 -4.58 2.02
CA HIS A 109 0.91 -3.15 2.39
C HIS A 109 0.88 -2.92 3.91
N ILE A 110 0.14 -3.73 4.65
CA ILE A 110 0.15 -3.66 6.13
C ILE A 110 1.48 -4.20 6.67
N ARG A 111 1.99 -5.30 6.11
CA ARG A 111 3.31 -5.86 6.44
C ARG A 111 4.42 -4.84 6.19
N MET A 112 4.35 -4.11 5.06
CA MET A 112 5.27 -3.01 4.76
C MET A 112 5.23 -1.95 5.87
N THR A 113 4.04 -1.50 6.27
CA THR A 113 3.88 -0.51 7.34
C THR A 113 4.46 -1.01 8.67
N VAL A 114 4.22 -2.27 9.03
CA VAL A 114 4.79 -2.87 10.24
C VAL A 114 6.31 -2.96 10.17
N ALA A 115 6.87 -3.36 9.01
CA ALA A 115 8.30 -3.43 8.78
C ALA A 115 8.97 -2.05 8.87
N ASP A 116 8.35 -1.01 8.32
CA ASP A 116 8.84 0.38 8.39
C ASP A 116 8.85 0.90 9.84
N LEU A 117 7.79 0.61 10.62
CA LEU A 117 7.75 0.94 12.04
C LEU A 117 8.86 0.22 12.81
N GLN A 118 9.06 -1.08 12.56
CA GLN A 118 10.13 -1.86 13.19
C GLN A 118 11.52 -1.35 12.79
N GLY A 119 11.72 -1.04 11.50
CA GLY A 119 12.95 -0.44 10.98
C GLY A 119 13.25 0.94 11.59
N SER A 120 12.21 1.65 12.02
CA SER A 120 12.30 2.94 12.73
C SER A 120 12.42 2.81 14.25
N GLY A 121 12.71 1.60 14.77
CA GLY A 121 12.89 1.33 16.21
C GLY A 121 11.59 1.23 17.01
N VAL A 122 10.42 1.27 16.37
CA VAL A 122 9.11 1.12 17.00
C VAL A 122 8.78 -0.36 17.14
N ARG A 123 8.31 -0.78 18.33
CA ARG A 123 7.83 -2.14 18.53
C ARG A 123 6.41 -2.28 18.00
N ALA A 124 6.28 -2.92 16.85
CA ALA A 124 5.02 -3.22 16.19
C ALA A 124 4.92 -4.71 15.90
N ASN A 125 3.73 -5.30 16.05
CA ASN A 125 3.46 -6.69 15.76
C ASN A 125 2.14 -6.84 15.00
N ALA A 126 2.00 -7.96 14.28
CA ALA A 126 0.80 -8.34 13.56
C ALA A 126 0.41 -9.79 13.90
N ASP A 127 -0.81 -10.00 14.34
CA ASP A 127 -1.49 -11.29 14.32
C ASP A 127 -2.51 -11.27 13.18
N GLU A 128 -2.07 -11.70 12.01
CA GLU A 128 -2.91 -11.68 10.80
C GLU A 128 -4.09 -12.66 10.89
N HIS A 129 -3.95 -13.72 11.69
CA HIS A 129 -5.02 -14.70 11.90
C HIS A 129 -6.13 -14.11 12.77
N ALA A 130 -5.75 -13.48 13.88
CA ALA A 130 -6.67 -12.73 14.74
C ALA A 130 -7.11 -11.40 14.14
N ARG A 131 -6.43 -10.90 13.09
CA ARG A 131 -6.62 -9.58 12.48
C ARG A 131 -6.40 -8.46 13.47
N VAL A 132 -5.33 -8.58 14.25
CA VAL A 132 -4.95 -7.63 15.30
C VAL A 132 -3.53 -7.15 15.06
N TRP A 133 -3.33 -5.84 15.12
CA TRP A 133 -2.02 -5.20 15.06
C TRP A 133 -1.79 -4.39 16.30
N THR A 134 -0.58 -4.48 16.84
CA THR A 134 -0.20 -3.73 18.03
C THR A 134 1.01 -2.87 17.77
N VAL A 135 0.99 -1.65 18.29
CA VAL A 135 2.12 -0.71 18.26
C VAL A 135 2.36 -0.23 19.68
N GLN A 136 3.56 -0.44 20.21
CA GLN A 136 3.91 0.04 21.54
C GLN A 136 4.34 1.51 21.49
N PRO A 137 4.13 2.26 22.59
CA PRO A 137 4.60 3.64 22.66
C PRO A 137 6.11 3.70 22.62
N GLY A 138 6.65 4.71 21.95
CA GLY A 138 8.09 4.89 21.86
C GLY A 138 8.50 5.96 20.86
N ALA A 139 9.74 6.37 20.95
CA ALA A 139 10.31 7.33 20.02
C ALA A 139 10.65 6.64 18.69
N VAL A 140 10.28 7.29 17.58
CA VAL A 140 10.73 6.91 16.24
C VAL A 140 12.20 7.27 16.10
N GLN A 141 13.02 6.34 15.64
CA GLN A 141 14.44 6.51 15.40
C GLN A 141 14.73 6.34 13.92
N LEU A 142 15.04 7.43 13.26
CA LEU A 142 15.41 7.43 11.85
C LEU A 142 16.90 7.75 11.70
N PRO A 143 17.59 7.17 10.70
CA PRO A 143 18.92 7.61 10.34
C PRO A 143 18.87 9.06 9.82
N GLU A 144 20.03 9.75 9.87
CA GLU A 144 20.15 11.14 9.37
C GLU A 144 19.70 11.26 7.90
N THR A 145 19.93 10.22 7.13
CA THR A 145 19.53 10.15 5.72
C THR A 145 18.73 8.87 5.46
N VAL A 146 17.54 9.02 4.91
CA VAL A 146 16.70 7.91 4.45
C VAL A 146 16.71 7.90 2.92
N THR A 147 17.18 6.79 2.34
CA THR A 147 17.06 6.57 0.89
C THR A 147 15.78 5.80 0.62
N VAL A 148 14.86 6.42 -0.11
CA VAL A 148 13.60 5.79 -0.49
C VAL A 148 13.85 4.77 -1.60
N GLU A 149 13.33 3.54 -1.44
CA GLU A 149 13.35 2.54 -2.50
C GLU A 149 12.63 3.04 -3.76
N PRO A 150 13.05 2.64 -4.97
CA PRO A 150 12.25 2.83 -6.17
C PRO A 150 10.85 2.23 -6.00
N ASP A 151 9.84 2.84 -6.59
CA ASP A 151 8.51 2.23 -6.70
C ASP A 151 8.57 1.09 -7.73
N LEU A 152 8.59 -0.15 -7.23
CA LEU A 152 8.77 -1.34 -8.06
C LEU A 152 7.53 -1.65 -8.91
N SER A 153 6.34 -1.19 -8.50
CA SER A 153 5.13 -1.33 -9.29
C SER A 153 5.16 -0.38 -10.50
N ASN A 154 5.70 0.84 -10.32
CA ASN A 154 5.90 1.79 -11.41
C ASN A 154 7.06 1.39 -12.35
N ALA A 155 7.93 0.47 -11.95
CA ALA A 155 8.93 -0.12 -12.84
C ALA A 155 8.33 -1.09 -13.87
N ALA A 156 7.13 -1.63 -13.61
CA ALA A 156 6.52 -2.69 -14.41
C ALA A 156 6.35 -2.34 -15.91
N PRO A 157 5.84 -1.17 -16.32
CA PRO A 157 5.73 -0.85 -17.74
C PRO A 157 7.08 -0.75 -18.44
N PHE A 158 8.13 -0.29 -17.76
CA PHE A 158 9.47 -0.18 -18.34
C PHE A 158 10.11 -1.55 -18.54
N LEU A 159 10.08 -2.41 -17.51
CA LEU A 159 10.59 -3.76 -17.61
C LEU A 159 9.78 -4.61 -18.59
N GLY A 160 8.45 -4.43 -18.62
CA GLY A 160 7.56 -5.10 -19.56
C GLY A 160 7.79 -4.68 -21.02
N ALA A 161 8.24 -3.46 -21.27
CA ALA A 161 8.57 -3.00 -22.61
C ALA A 161 9.70 -3.85 -23.25
N ALA A 162 10.61 -4.40 -22.45
CA ALA A 162 11.64 -5.32 -22.96
C ALA A 162 11.03 -6.57 -23.62
N LEU A 163 9.94 -7.10 -23.03
CA LEU A 163 9.26 -8.28 -23.58
C LEU A 163 8.53 -7.96 -24.89
N ILE A 164 7.89 -6.79 -24.97
CA ILE A 164 7.05 -6.41 -26.12
C ILE A 164 7.93 -5.97 -27.31
N ALA A 165 8.95 -5.15 -27.04
CA ALA A 165 9.78 -4.56 -28.10
C ALA A 165 11.05 -5.38 -28.40
N GLY A 166 11.38 -6.36 -27.55
CA GLY A 166 12.69 -7.02 -27.54
C GLY A 166 13.77 -6.12 -26.93
N GLY A 167 14.95 -6.68 -26.73
CA GLY A 167 16.08 -5.94 -26.13
C GLY A 167 16.12 -6.00 -24.61
N THR A 168 16.92 -5.13 -24.00
CA THR A 168 17.24 -5.17 -22.58
C THR A 168 16.89 -3.84 -21.92
N VAL A 169 16.18 -3.90 -20.77
CA VAL A 169 15.88 -2.76 -19.91
C VAL A 169 16.50 -2.99 -18.55
N ARG A 170 17.06 -1.93 -17.96
CA ARG A 170 17.65 -1.93 -16.61
C ARG A 170 17.00 -0.89 -15.74
N VAL A 171 16.53 -1.30 -14.56
CA VAL A 171 16.04 -0.37 -13.51
C VAL A 171 17.07 -0.34 -12.38
N PRO A 172 17.67 0.84 -12.10
CA PRO A 172 18.69 0.98 -11.06
C PRO A 172 18.10 0.94 -9.65
N HIS A 173 18.98 0.77 -8.67
CA HIS A 173 18.66 0.75 -7.25
C HIS A 173 17.66 -0.33 -6.85
N TRP A 174 17.61 -1.42 -7.60
CA TRP A 174 16.73 -2.54 -7.27
C TRP A 174 17.13 -3.14 -5.91
N PRO A 175 16.22 -3.22 -4.92
CA PRO A 175 16.55 -3.71 -3.60
C PRO A 175 16.93 -5.20 -3.64
N GLU A 176 17.79 -5.61 -2.72
CA GLU A 176 18.13 -7.03 -2.55
C GLU A 176 16.98 -7.81 -1.89
N SER A 177 16.32 -7.15 -0.95
CA SER A 177 15.09 -7.61 -0.32
C SER A 177 14.11 -6.45 -0.20
N THR A 178 12.82 -6.71 -0.34
CA THR A 178 11.79 -5.67 -0.26
C THR A 178 10.48 -6.23 0.26
N THR A 179 9.71 -5.40 0.92
CA THR A 179 8.32 -5.68 1.30
C THR A 179 7.33 -5.19 0.24
N GLN A 180 7.78 -4.48 -0.80
CA GLN A 180 6.92 -4.02 -1.88
C GLN A 180 6.40 -5.20 -2.71
N PRO A 181 5.09 -5.29 -2.99
CA PRO A 181 4.53 -6.31 -3.89
C PRO A 181 5.16 -6.34 -5.27
N GLY A 182 5.61 -5.18 -5.77
CA GLY A 182 6.33 -5.04 -7.04
C GLY A 182 7.64 -5.83 -7.11
N GLY A 183 8.19 -6.24 -5.97
CA GLY A 183 9.34 -7.15 -5.91
C GLY A 183 9.10 -8.52 -6.53
N LEU A 184 7.83 -8.94 -6.71
CA LEU A 184 7.44 -10.18 -7.40
C LEU A 184 7.49 -10.05 -8.93
N LEU A 185 7.57 -8.83 -9.46
CA LEU A 185 7.51 -8.55 -10.90
C LEU A 185 8.57 -9.31 -11.71
N PRO A 186 9.87 -9.38 -11.31
CA PRO A 186 10.87 -10.10 -12.10
C PRO A 186 10.49 -11.57 -12.33
N GLY A 187 10.02 -12.26 -11.27
CA GLY A 187 9.56 -13.65 -11.39
C GLY A 187 8.36 -13.82 -12.33
N TYR A 188 7.44 -12.85 -12.36
CA TYR A 188 6.31 -12.89 -13.28
C TYR A 188 6.77 -12.70 -14.73
N LEU A 189 7.70 -11.78 -14.98
CA LEU A 189 8.25 -11.56 -16.31
C LEU A 189 9.09 -12.78 -16.80
N GLU A 190 9.79 -13.45 -15.89
CA GLU A 190 10.49 -14.71 -16.18
C GLU A 190 9.53 -15.82 -16.63
N HIS A 191 8.38 -15.98 -15.95
CA HIS A 191 7.33 -16.92 -16.38
C HIS A 191 6.76 -16.56 -17.77
N MET A 192 6.74 -15.27 -18.12
CA MET A 192 6.35 -14.81 -19.45
C MET A 192 7.44 -15.02 -20.52
N GLY A 193 8.64 -15.48 -20.13
CA GLY A 193 9.71 -15.81 -21.05
C GLY A 193 10.85 -14.80 -21.09
N ALA A 194 10.92 -13.82 -20.19
CA ALA A 194 12.06 -12.93 -20.07
C ALA A 194 13.25 -13.60 -19.40
N GLU A 195 14.45 -13.16 -19.77
CA GLU A 195 15.65 -13.44 -19.00
C GLU A 195 15.84 -12.35 -17.94
N ILE A 196 16.04 -12.76 -16.69
CA ILE A 196 16.16 -11.85 -15.54
C ILE A 196 17.56 -11.95 -14.96
N SER A 197 18.19 -10.80 -14.69
CA SER A 197 19.44 -10.74 -13.95
C SER A 197 19.49 -9.53 -13.02
N PHE A 198 20.39 -9.58 -12.04
CA PHE A 198 20.60 -8.51 -11.07
C PHE A 198 22.06 -8.07 -11.02
N PRO A 199 22.59 -7.44 -12.10
CA PRO A 199 23.96 -7.00 -12.12
C PRO A 199 24.20 -5.84 -11.15
N VAL A 200 25.42 -5.81 -10.57
CA VAL A 200 25.92 -4.66 -9.81
C VAL A 200 26.95 -3.94 -10.70
N ILE A 201 26.66 -2.71 -11.08
CA ILE A 201 27.50 -1.88 -11.94
C ILE A 201 27.81 -0.61 -11.16
N ASP A 202 29.10 -0.31 -10.99
CA ASP A 202 29.57 0.85 -10.22
C ASP A 202 28.95 0.97 -8.80
N GLY A 203 28.75 -0.19 -8.15
CA GLY A 203 28.15 -0.27 -6.82
C GLY A 203 26.62 -0.15 -6.78
N VAL A 204 25.96 0.04 -7.93
CA VAL A 204 24.50 0.11 -8.04
C VAL A 204 23.96 -1.23 -8.52
N ARG A 205 23.01 -1.80 -7.79
CA ARG A 205 22.27 -3.01 -8.18
C ARG A 205 21.14 -2.65 -9.13
N TYR A 206 21.02 -3.41 -10.21
CA TYR A 206 19.97 -3.24 -11.21
C TYR A 206 19.05 -4.48 -11.24
N CYS A 207 17.80 -4.29 -11.58
CA CYS A 207 16.98 -5.34 -12.20
C CYS A 207 17.11 -5.19 -13.71
N GLU A 208 17.68 -6.21 -14.34
CA GLU A 208 17.84 -6.27 -15.80
C GLU A 208 16.90 -7.32 -16.36
N VAL A 209 16.10 -6.90 -17.33
CA VAL A 209 15.12 -7.74 -18.03
C VAL A 209 15.49 -7.73 -19.52
N THR A 210 15.74 -8.90 -20.09
CA THR A 210 15.92 -9.09 -21.54
C THR A 210 14.73 -9.84 -22.10
N GLY A 211 14.04 -9.22 -23.04
CA GLY A 211 12.89 -9.80 -23.70
C GLY A 211 13.28 -10.93 -24.66
N SER A 212 12.46 -11.97 -24.69
CA SER A 212 12.53 -13.03 -25.71
C SER A 212 11.70 -12.62 -26.94
N SER A 213 11.82 -13.43 -28.01
CA SER A 213 10.98 -13.25 -29.21
C SER A 213 9.54 -13.74 -29.03
N HIS A 214 9.22 -14.24 -27.83
CA HIS A 214 7.95 -14.90 -27.54
C HIS A 214 7.48 -14.57 -26.12
N ILE A 215 6.20 -14.26 -25.95
CA ILE A 215 5.59 -13.99 -24.65
C ILE A 215 4.64 -15.13 -24.31
N ASN A 216 4.93 -15.85 -23.23
CA ASN A 216 4.12 -16.95 -22.75
C ASN A 216 2.87 -16.45 -22.04
N GLY A 217 1.71 -16.99 -22.38
CA GLY A 217 0.51 -16.86 -21.55
C GLY A 217 0.60 -17.70 -20.29
N LEU A 218 -0.01 -17.21 -19.19
CA LEU A 218 0.18 -17.77 -17.84
C LEU A 218 -0.98 -18.68 -17.39
N GLY A 219 -2.04 -18.85 -18.21
CA GLY A 219 -3.23 -19.61 -17.79
C GLY A 219 -3.92 -18.93 -16.58
N ASP A 220 -4.29 -19.72 -15.56
CA ASP A 220 -4.84 -19.20 -14.30
C ASP A 220 -3.69 -18.69 -13.44
N PHE A 221 -3.65 -17.37 -13.25
CA PHE A 221 -2.54 -16.68 -12.59
C PHE A 221 -3.02 -15.84 -11.41
N ASP A 222 -2.58 -16.19 -10.20
CA ASP A 222 -2.97 -15.51 -8.96
C ASP A 222 -2.10 -14.27 -8.72
N LEU A 223 -2.74 -13.11 -8.69
CA LEU A 223 -2.16 -11.80 -8.41
C LEU A 223 -2.60 -11.21 -7.06
N THR A 224 -3.17 -12.02 -6.18
CA THR A 224 -3.64 -11.54 -4.86
C THR A 224 -2.54 -10.77 -4.10
N ALA A 225 -1.29 -11.22 -4.21
CA ALA A 225 -0.13 -10.62 -3.54
C ALA A 225 0.39 -9.34 -4.22
N ALA A 226 0.07 -9.11 -5.51
CA ALA A 226 0.63 -8.02 -6.31
C ALA A 226 -0.39 -7.44 -7.30
N GLY A 227 -1.65 -7.31 -6.89
CA GLY A 227 -2.73 -6.82 -7.76
C GLY A 227 -2.47 -5.47 -8.40
N GLU A 228 -1.64 -4.63 -7.79
CA GLU A 228 -1.33 -3.29 -8.31
C GLU A 228 -0.57 -3.30 -9.64
N ILE A 229 0.20 -4.35 -9.91
CA ILE A 229 0.91 -4.50 -11.19
C ILE A 229 0.04 -5.16 -12.29
N ALA A 230 -1.18 -5.58 -11.97
CA ALA A 230 -2.08 -6.21 -12.93
C ALA A 230 -2.32 -5.40 -14.21
N PRO A 231 -2.47 -4.05 -14.17
CA PRO A 231 -2.62 -3.27 -15.40
C PRO A 231 -1.42 -3.39 -16.34
N SER A 232 -0.19 -3.34 -15.80
CA SER A 232 1.02 -3.49 -16.61
C SER A 232 1.16 -4.90 -17.17
N LEU A 233 0.86 -5.92 -16.35
CA LEU A 233 0.85 -7.31 -16.83
C LEU A 233 -0.22 -7.56 -17.89
N ALA A 234 -1.40 -6.97 -17.75
CA ALA A 234 -2.46 -7.06 -18.75
C ALA A 234 -1.99 -6.51 -20.11
N ALA A 235 -1.32 -5.34 -20.11
CA ALA A 235 -0.78 -4.74 -21.32
C ALA A 235 0.29 -5.61 -22.01
N ILE A 236 1.13 -6.32 -21.25
CA ILE A 236 2.11 -7.27 -21.79
C ILE A 236 1.41 -8.52 -22.36
N LEU A 237 0.45 -9.05 -21.61
CA LEU A 237 -0.24 -10.31 -21.94
C LEU A 237 -1.16 -10.21 -23.16
N VAL A 238 -1.48 -9.01 -23.65
CA VAL A 238 -2.14 -8.82 -24.96
C VAL A 238 -1.32 -9.45 -26.09
N PHE A 239 0.00 -9.52 -25.95
CA PHE A 239 0.92 -10.06 -26.94
C PHE A 239 1.29 -11.53 -26.69
N ALA A 240 0.67 -12.18 -25.68
CA ALA A 240 1.01 -13.55 -25.31
C ALA A 240 0.43 -14.59 -26.27
N ASP A 241 1.09 -15.74 -26.36
CA ASP A 241 0.73 -16.88 -27.22
C ASP A 241 -0.56 -17.61 -26.79
N LYS A 242 -0.93 -17.49 -25.49
CA LYS A 242 -2.06 -18.16 -24.89
C LYS A 242 -2.81 -17.25 -23.93
N PRO A 243 -4.11 -17.53 -23.70
CA PRO A 243 -4.90 -16.77 -22.76
C PRO A 243 -4.34 -16.83 -21.32
N THR A 244 -4.48 -15.71 -20.60
CA THR A 244 -4.21 -15.62 -19.16
C THR A 244 -5.46 -15.14 -18.44
N ARG A 245 -5.82 -15.79 -17.34
CA ARG A 245 -6.88 -15.37 -16.44
C ARG A 245 -6.25 -14.90 -15.13
N MET A 246 -6.22 -13.60 -14.90
CA MET A 246 -5.71 -13.01 -13.67
C MET A 246 -6.72 -13.15 -12.55
N LEU A 247 -6.32 -13.76 -11.45
CA LEU A 247 -7.13 -14.03 -10.26
C LEU A 247 -6.72 -13.09 -9.11
N GLY A 248 -7.62 -12.90 -8.12
CA GLY A 248 -7.32 -12.14 -6.91
C GLY A 248 -7.35 -10.61 -7.04
N ILE A 249 -7.70 -10.06 -8.21
CA ILE A 249 -7.63 -8.62 -8.52
C ILE A 249 -8.96 -7.86 -8.39
N GLY A 250 -9.99 -8.48 -7.81
CA GLY A 250 -11.33 -7.87 -7.71
C GLY A 250 -11.37 -6.53 -6.96
N HIS A 251 -10.44 -6.30 -6.04
CA HIS A 251 -10.32 -5.06 -5.27
C HIS A 251 -9.95 -3.83 -6.13
N LEU A 252 -9.40 -4.03 -7.32
CA LEU A 252 -9.05 -2.94 -8.25
C LEU A 252 -10.26 -2.14 -8.75
N ARG A 253 -11.50 -2.63 -8.55
CA ARG A 253 -12.72 -1.87 -8.84
C ARG A 253 -12.93 -0.69 -7.92
N GLY A 254 -12.39 -0.75 -6.71
CA GLY A 254 -12.57 0.28 -5.66
C GLY A 254 -11.41 1.25 -5.51
N HIS A 255 -10.48 1.33 -6.47
CA HIS A 255 -9.35 2.26 -6.45
C HIS A 255 -9.76 3.67 -6.93
N GLU A 256 -8.81 4.45 -7.45
CA GLU A 256 -9.04 5.82 -7.95
C GLU A 256 -10.07 5.85 -9.10
N THR A 257 -10.12 4.75 -9.86
CA THR A 257 -11.09 4.45 -10.91
C THR A 257 -11.41 2.95 -10.86
N ASN A 258 -12.45 2.51 -11.54
CA ASN A 258 -12.66 1.08 -11.77
C ASN A 258 -11.61 0.57 -12.78
N ARG A 259 -10.44 0.19 -12.28
CA ARG A 259 -9.30 -0.21 -13.12
C ARG A 259 -9.62 -1.41 -14.00
N LEU A 260 -10.50 -2.33 -13.57
CA LEU A 260 -10.87 -3.49 -14.39
C LEU A 260 -11.72 -3.07 -15.60
N GLU A 261 -12.65 -2.14 -15.40
CA GLU A 261 -13.46 -1.59 -16.50
C GLU A 261 -12.59 -0.77 -17.47
N ALA A 262 -11.67 0.04 -16.91
CA ALA A 262 -10.71 0.78 -17.72
C ALA A 262 -9.87 -0.15 -18.61
N LEU A 263 -9.34 -1.24 -18.05
CA LEU A 263 -8.56 -2.23 -18.81
C LEU A 263 -9.39 -2.89 -19.92
N VAL A 264 -10.66 -3.24 -19.65
CA VAL A 264 -11.53 -3.79 -20.67
C VAL A 264 -11.72 -2.79 -21.80
N ASN A 265 -12.02 -1.52 -21.48
CA ASN A 265 -12.27 -0.49 -22.49
C ASN A 265 -11.04 -0.15 -23.34
N GLU A 266 -9.82 -0.26 -22.76
CA GLU A 266 -8.59 0.07 -23.48
C GLU A 266 -8.03 -1.11 -24.31
N ILE A 267 -8.33 -2.35 -23.92
CA ILE A 267 -7.78 -3.55 -24.57
C ILE A 267 -8.74 -4.15 -25.61
N THR A 268 -10.04 -3.92 -25.50
CA THR A 268 -11.06 -4.45 -26.44
C THR A 268 -11.55 -3.39 -27.42
#